data_71acf8f81475119a82d704cdd0c3e848
#
_entry.id   71acf8f81475119a82d704cdd0c3e848
#
_cell.length_a   1.000
_cell.length_b   1.000
_cell.length_c   1.000
_cell.angle_alpha   90.00
_cell.angle_beta   90.00
_cell.angle_gamma   90.00
#
_symmetry.space_group_name_H-M   'P 1'
#
loop_
_entity.id
_entity.type
_entity.pdbx_description
1 polymer ?
#
loop_
_entity_poly.entity_id
_entity_poly.type
_entity_poly.pdbx_seq_one_letter_code
_entity_poly.pdbx_strand_id
1 'polypeptide(L)'
;GLELRSAVTETSEENEGYTQALALLAGLRITEIMYHPASTEALEYIELQNIGSVPLELGGVRFTEGINFVFPAMTLDVGSYVIVVADPVAFEAEHGAAINVAGQYTGKLSNDGEDIVLQLADPFEAAIMRFEYNDSWYRDSDGSGYSLEILDSAAPRGAWNSAENWRASTILGG
;
A
#
# COMPACT_ATOMS: atom_id res chain seq x y z
N GLY A 1 -3.87 -33.56 29.48
CA GLY A 1 -3.15 -33.64 28.18
C GLY A 1 -3.76 -32.79 27.05
N LEU A 2 -5.08 -32.59 27.04
CA LEU A 2 -5.79 -31.79 26.02
C LEU A 2 -5.64 -30.28 26.26
N GLU A 3 -5.69 -29.83 27.50
CA GLU A 3 -5.55 -28.38 27.85
C GLU A 3 -4.14 -27.84 27.56
N LEU A 4 -3.09 -28.64 27.78
CA LEU A 4 -1.71 -28.26 27.45
C LEU A 4 -1.47 -28.18 25.96
N ARG A 5 -2.12 -29.03 25.15
CA ARG A 5 -2.01 -28.95 23.68
C ARG A 5 -2.72 -27.72 23.11
N SER A 6 -3.89 -27.36 23.65
CA SER A 6 -4.63 -26.18 23.26
C SER A 6 -3.83 -24.89 23.58
N ALA A 7 -3.30 -24.78 24.80
CA ALA A 7 -2.49 -23.63 25.21
C ALA A 7 -1.18 -23.49 24.40
N VAL A 8 -0.53 -24.60 24.01
CA VAL A 8 0.67 -24.57 23.18
C VAL A 8 0.35 -24.14 21.74
N THR A 9 -0.80 -24.55 21.21
CA THR A 9 -1.25 -24.15 19.87
C THR A 9 -1.61 -22.67 19.82
N GLU A 10 -2.36 -22.17 20.79
CA GLU A 10 -2.72 -20.74 20.90
C GLU A 10 -1.47 -19.86 21.04
N THR A 11 -0.51 -20.22 21.87
CA THR A 11 0.75 -19.45 22.02
C THR A 11 1.60 -19.47 20.76
N SER A 12 1.55 -20.55 19.97
CA SER A 12 2.26 -20.65 18.69
C SER A 12 1.64 -19.75 17.63
N GLU A 13 0.31 -19.76 17.52
CA GLU A 13 -0.43 -18.89 16.58
C GLU A 13 -0.29 -17.40 16.94
N GLU A 14 -0.33 -17.05 18.22
CA GLU A 14 -0.07 -15.68 18.69
C GLU A 14 1.35 -15.23 18.34
N ASN A 15 2.37 -16.09 18.52
CA ASN A 15 3.74 -15.79 18.16
C ASN A 15 3.95 -15.64 16.65
N GLU A 16 3.29 -16.46 15.84
CA GLU A 16 3.32 -16.35 14.38
C GLU A 16 2.67 -15.02 13.91
N GLY A 17 1.49 -14.69 14.46
CA GLY A 17 0.81 -13.44 14.18
C GLY A 17 1.65 -12.21 14.55
N TYR A 18 2.32 -12.24 15.71
CA TYR A 18 3.20 -11.16 16.14
C TYR A 18 4.44 -11.03 15.25
N THR A 19 5.04 -12.15 14.84
CA THR A 19 6.18 -12.18 13.92
C THR A 19 5.81 -11.59 12.56
N GLN A 20 4.65 -11.93 12.02
CA GLN A 20 4.13 -11.35 10.77
C GLN A 20 3.85 -9.86 10.90
N ALA A 21 3.27 -9.41 12.00
CA ALA A 21 3.04 -7.98 12.27
C ALA A 21 4.36 -7.19 12.26
N LEU A 22 5.40 -7.70 12.91
CA LEU A 22 6.73 -7.07 12.89
C LEU A 22 7.34 -7.04 11.49
N ALA A 23 7.19 -8.10 10.70
CA ALA A 23 7.67 -8.15 9.32
C ALA A 23 6.96 -7.12 8.43
N LEU A 24 5.65 -6.96 8.57
CA LEU A 24 4.85 -5.95 7.86
C LEU A 24 5.28 -4.53 8.23
N LEU A 25 5.46 -4.25 9.53
CA LEU A 25 5.95 -2.94 9.99
C LEU A 25 7.34 -2.62 9.45
N ALA A 26 8.21 -3.60 9.34
CA ALA A 26 9.56 -3.43 8.84
C ALA A 26 9.62 -3.32 7.31
N GLY A 27 8.79 -4.10 6.58
CA GLY A 27 8.98 -4.38 5.16
C GLY A 27 7.95 -3.81 4.19
N LEU A 28 6.71 -3.53 4.59
CA LEU A 28 5.70 -3.05 3.65
C LEU A 28 5.73 -1.53 3.52
N ARG A 29 5.89 -1.05 2.28
CA ARG A 29 5.94 0.39 1.98
C ARG A 29 5.04 0.74 0.80
N ILE A 30 4.40 1.91 0.88
CA ILE A 30 3.74 2.55 -0.26
C ILE A 30 4.82 3.23 -1.10
N THR A 31 4.90 2.92 -2.38
CA THR A 31 5.96 3.40 -3.27
C THR A 31 5.48 4.38 -4.32
N GLU A 32 4.19 4.31 -4.68
CA GLU A 32 3.62 5.16 -5.72
C GLU A 32 2.14 5.41 -5.50
N ILE A 33 1.67 6.61 -5.86
CA ILE A 33 0.27 7.02 -5.78
C ILE A 33 -0.11 7.76 -7.06
N MET A 34 -1.09 7.23 -7.80
CA MET A 34 -1.79 7.92 -8.87
C MET A 34 -3.11 8.46 -8.31
N TYR A 35 -3.08 9.68 -7.78
CA TYR A 35 -4.26 10.28 -7.13
C TYR A 35 -5.09 11.16 -8.06
N HIS A 36 -4.50 11.69 -9.15
CA HIS A 36 -5.18 12.55 -10.10
C HIS A 36 -4.77 12.22 -11.54
N PRO A 37 -5.25 11.08 -12.10
CA PRO A 37 -4.96 10.73 -13.47
C PRO A 37 -5.56 11.72 -14.47
N ALA A 38 -4.92 11.87 -15.64
CA ALA A 38 -5.30 12.88 -16.63
C ALA A 38 -6.69 12.67 -17.25
N SER A 39 -7.19 11.46 -17.29
CA SER A 39 -8.41 11.13 -18.06
C SER A 39 -9.61 10.75 -17.20
N THR A 40 -9.44 9.89 -16.24
CA THR A 40 -10.55 9.35 -15.41
C THR A 40 -10.05 8.84 -14.07
N GLU A 41 -10.83 9.06 -13.01
CA GLU A 41 -10.59 8.53 -11.66
C GLU A 41 -10.52 6.99 -11.63
N ALA A 42 -11.05 6.31 -12.64
CA ALA A 42 -10.93 4.86 -12.78
C ALA A 42 -9.47 4.36 -12.91
N LEU A 43 -8.53 5.24 -13.24
CA LEU A 43 -7.10 4.96 -13.34
C LEU A 43 -6.31 5.29 -12.07
N GLU A 44 -6.97 5.67 -10.96
CA GLU A 44 -6.31 5.85 -9.67
C GLU A 44 -5.79 4.52 -9.14
N TYR A 45 -4.61 4.56 -8.49
CA TYR A 45 -4.02 3.40 -7.83
C TYR A 45 -3.04 3.78 -6.73
N ILE A 46 -2.76 2.81 -5.85
CA ILE A 46 -1.66 2.85 -4.89
C ILE A 46 -0.81 1.60 -5.07
N GLU A 47 0.51 1.79 -5.24
CA GLU A 47 1.49 0.73 -5.31
C GLU A 47 2.19 0.54 -3.96
N LEU A 48 2.39 -0.73 -3.60
CA LEU A 48 3.15 -1.12 -2.41
C LEU A 48 4.28 -2.07 -2.80
N GLN A 49 5.37 -2.03 -2.03
CA GLN A 49 6.52 -2.91 -2.20
C GLN A 49 6.89 -3.60 -0.89
N ASN A 50 7.32 -4.84 -0.98
CA ASN A 50 8.01 -5.52 0.10
C ASN A 50 9.51 -5.18 0.03
N ILE A 51 9.96 -4.25 0.88
CA ILE A 51 11.39 -3.88 1.01
C ILE A 51 12.10 -4.69 2.09
N GLY A 52 11.41 -5.61 2.74
CA GLY A 52 11.93 -6.44 3.83
C GLY A 52 12.78 -7.61 3.32
N SER A 53 13.17 -8.46 4.25
CA SER A 53 14.02 -9.63 3.98
C SER A 53 13.28 -10.96 4.00
N VAL A 54 11.96 -10.94 4.22
CA VAL A 54 11.10 -12.13 4.25
C VAL A 54 9.83 -11.87 3.45
N PRO A 55 9.17 -12.90 2.91
CA PRO A 55 7.84 -12.76 2.32
C PRO A 55 6.84 -12.21 3.35
N LEU A 56 5.90 -11.38 2.90
CA LEU A 56 4.87 -10.76 3.73
C LEU A 56 3.50 -11.35 3.44
N GLU A 57 2.81 -11.78 4.49
CA GLU A 57 1.41 -12.21 4.41
C GLU A 57 0.51 -10.98 4.57
N LEU A 58 -0.19 -10.61 3.49
CA LEU A 58 -0.98 -9.37 3.45
C LEU A 58 -2.42 -9.54 3.94
N GLY A 59 -2.90 -10.78 4.14
CA GLY A 59 -4.29 -11.03 4.51
C GLY A 59 -4.76 -10.20 5.71
N GLY A 60 -5.81 -9.39 5.54
CA GLY A 60 -6.36 -8.54 6.59
C GLY A 60 -5.66 -7.18 6.80
N VAL A 61 -4.49 -6.95 6.21
CA VAL A 61 -3.91 -5.59 6.11
C VAL A 61 -4.91 -4.69 5.41
N ARG A 62 -5.09 -3.45 5.87
CA ARG A 62 -6.15 -2.60 5.36
C ARG A 62 -5.78 -1.13 5.28
N PHE A 63 -6.33 -0.46 4.29
CA PHE A 63 -6.42 1.00 4.27
C PHE A 63 -7.64 1.45 5.08
N THR A 64 -7.46 2.44 5.93
CA THR A 64 -8.50 2.99 6.81
C THR A 64 -8.76 4.48 6.58
N GLU A 65 -7.84 5.18 5.94
CA GLU A 65 -7.97 6.56 5.49
C GLU A 65 -7.40 6.72 4.08
N GLY A 66 -7.97 7.64 3.31
CA GLY A 66 -7.77 7.85 1.89
C GLY A 66 -8.72 6.99 1.08
N ILE A 67 -8.52 5.69 1.10
CA ILE A 67 -9.36 4.68 0.46
C ILE A 67 -9.79 3.62 1.47
N ASN A 68 -10.75 2.78 1.09
CA ASN A 68 -11.14 1.60 1.87
C ASN A 68 -10.77 0.33 1.10
N PHE A 69 -9.89 -0.47 1.67
CA PHE A 69 -9.48 -1.74 1.09
C PHE A 69 -8.96 -2.67 2.18
N VAL A 70 -9.31 -3.95 2.09
CA VAL A 70 -8.78 -5.02 2.92
C VAL A 70 -8.10 -6.02 2.00
N PHE A 71 -6.81 -6.28 2.21
CA PHE A 71 -6.08 -7.26 1.41
C PHE A 71 -6.64 -8.67 1.61
N PRO A 72 -6.89 -9.41 0.52
CA PRO A 72 -7.18 -10.83 0.60
C PRO A 72 -5.96 -11.60 1.12
N ALA A 73 -6.16 -12.88 1.48
CA ALA A 73 -5.05 -13.77 1.80
C ALA A 73 -4.13 -13.91 0.58
N MET A 74 -2.95 -13.31 0.67
CA MET A 74 -1.92 -13.34 -0.36
C MET A 74 -0.55 -13.08 0.24
N THR A 75 0.47 -13.64 -0.39
CA THR A 75 1.88 -13.44 -0.04
C THR A 75 2.54 -12.48 -1.01
N LEU A 76 3.29 -11.52 -0.49
CA LEU A 76 4.12 -10.61 -1.28
C LEU A 76 5.60 -10.96 -1.07
N ASP A 77 6.23 -11.51 -2.08
CA ASP A 77 7.63 -11.91 -2.03
C ASP A 77 8.58 -10.72 -1.83
N VAL A 78 9.77 -11.00 -1.33
CA VAL A 78 10.83 -9.99 -1.14
C VAL A 78 11.11 -9.24 -2.44
N GLY A 79 11.11 -7.92 -2.39
CA GLY A 79 11.35 -7.03 -3.53
C GLY A 79 10.16 -6.89 -4.49
N SER A 80 9.09 -7.67 -4.31
CA SER A 80 7.92 -7.64 -5.19
C SER A 80 6.99 -6.47 -4.88
N TYR A 81 6.18 -6.12 -5.90
CA TYR A 81 5.18 -5.06 -5.84
C TYR A 81 3.77 -5.63 -5.87
N VAL A 82 2.83 -4.90 -5.31
CA VAL A 82 1.39 -5.15 -5.41
C VAL A 82 0.65 -3.82 -5.52
N ILE A 83 -0.43 -3.80 -6.28
CA ILE A 83 -1.20 -2.59 -6.55
C ILE A 83 -2.66 -2.78 -6.12
N VAL A 84 -3.24 -1.74 -5.52
CA VAL A 84 -4.69 -1.62 -5.30
C VAL A 84 -5.22 -0.53 -6.23
N VAL A 85 -6.34 -0.79 -6.88
CA VAL A 85 -6.84 0.03 -8.00
C VAL A 85 -8.27 0.49 -7.78
N ALA A 86 -8.63 1.63 -8.39
CA ALA A 86 -10.01 2.11 -8.41
C ALA A 86 -10.91 1.23 -9.30
N ASP A 87 -10.39 0.81 -10.46
CA ASP A 87 -11.11 -0.05 -11.41
C ASP A 87 -10.11 -1.00 -12.10
N PRO A 88 -10.17 -2.30 -11.80
CA PRO A 88 -9.23 -3.27 -12.37
C PRO A 88 -9.36 -3.43 -13.90
N VAL A 89 -10.53 -3.21 -14.47
CA VAL A 89 -10.73 -3.32 -15.93
C VAL A 89 -10.06 -2.14 -16.64
N ALA A 90 -10.26 -0.91 -16.11
CA ALA A 90 -9.62 0.28 -16.64
C ALA A 90 -8.09 0.22 -16.47
N PHE A 91 -7.63 -0.23 -15.31
CA PHE A 91 -6.21 -0.38 -15.01
C PHE A 91 -5.52 -1.39 -15.94
N GLU A 92 -6.12 -2.56 -16.14
CA GLU A 92 -5.59 -3.60 -17.05
C GLU A 92 -5.57 -3.12 -18.50
N ALA A 93 -6.58 -2.37 -18.93
CA ALA A 93 -6.63 -1.81 -20.29
C ALA A 93 -5.49 -0.81 -20.55
N GLU A 94 -5.10 -0.04 -19.51
CA GLU A 94 -4.02 0.97 -19.61
C GLU A 94 -2.63 0.35 -19.45
N HIS A 95 -2.45 -0.52 -18.43
CA HIS A 95 -1.14 -1.02 -18.00
C HIS A 95 -0.86 -2.48 -18.38
N GLY A 96 -1.87 -3.22 -18.86
CA GLY A 96 -1.77 -4.65 -19.17
C GLY A 96 -2.04 -5.57 -17.99
N ALA A 97 -2.25 -6.86 -18.28
CA ALA A 97 -2.66 -7.89 -17.32
C ALA A 97 -1.50 -8.49 -16.50
N ALA A 98 -0.25 -8.08 -16.77
CA ALA A 98 0.92 -8.69 -16.12
C ALA A 98 1.23 -8.13 -14.73
N ILE A 99 0.54 -7.06 -14.31
CA ILE A 99 0.77 -6.37 -13.03
C ILE A 99 0.03 -7.09 -11.91
N ASN A 100 0.68 -7.23 -10.76
CA ASN A 100 0.12 -7.86 -9.58
C ASN A 100 -0.90 -6.93 -8.88
N VAL A 101 -2.17 -7.04 -9.24
CA VAL A 101 -3.29 -6.29 -8.67
C VAL A 101 -3.94 -7.11 -7.56
N ALA A 102 -3.94 -6.58 -6.33
CA ALA A 102 -4.59 -7.22 -5.19
C ALA A 102 -6.12 -7.13 -5.24
N GLY A 103 -6.65 -6.06 -5.80
CA GLY A 103 -8.09 -5.86 -5.93
C GLY A 103 -8.52 -4.41 -6.10
N GLN A 104 -9.82 -4.23 -6.13
CA GLN A 104 -10.48 -2.94 -6.25
C GLN A 104 -10.79 -2.36 -4.87
N TYR A 105 -10.40 -1.12 -4.64
CA TYR A 105 -10.78 -0.39 -3.44
C TYR A 105 -12.12 0.36 -3.61
N THR A 106 -12.71 0.80 -2.52
CA THR A 106 -13.83 1.73 -2.49
C THR A 106 -13.42 3.10 -1.99
N GLY A 107 -14.18 4.13 -2.31
CA GLY A 107 -13.79 5.51 -2.13
C GLY A 107 -13.01 6.02 -3.33
N LYS A 108 -12.34 7.14 -3.16
CA LYS A 108 -11.46 7.74 -4.16
C LYS A 108 -10.35 8.51 -3.46
N LEU A 109 -9.22 8.66 -4.13
CA LEU A 109 -8.14 9.53 -3.70
C LEU A 109 -8.52 11.00 -3.90
N SER A 110 -8.21 11.85 -2.93
CA SER A 110 -8.48 13.29 -3.04
C SER A 110 -7.50 13.95 -4.02
N ASN A 111 -8.02 14.75 -4.94
CA ASN A 111 -7.17 15.52 -5.86
C ASN A 111 -6.43 16.67 -5.16
N ASP A 112 -6.88 17.09 -3.98
CA ASP A 112 -6.29 18.18 -3.19
C ASP A 112 -5.26 17.71 -2.15
N GLY A 113 -5.11 16.38 -2.01
CA GLY A 113 -4.29 15.74 -0.97
C GLY A 113 -5.13 15.26 0.22
N GLU A 114 -4.63 14.26 0.91
CA GLU A 114 -5.27 13.66 2.09
C GLU A 114 -4.32 12.75 2.87
N ASP A 115 -4.76 12.39 4.07
CA ASP A 115 -4.13 11.34 4.86
C ASP A 115 -4.33 9.95 4.23
N ILE A 116 -3.26 9.18 4.16
CA ILE A 116 -3.26 7.76 3.82
C ILE A 116 -2.85 6.97 5.05
N VAL A 117 -3.66 6.01 5.45
CA VAL A 117 -3.37 5.10 6.56
C VAL A 117 -3.49 3.65 6.11
N LEU A 118 -2.37 2.94 6.18
CA LEU A 118 -2.26 1.49 6.01
C LEU A 118 -2.04 0.86 7.37
N GLN A 119 -2.91 -0.05 7.76
CA GLN A 119 -2.97 -0.62 9.10
C GLN A 119 -2.77 -2.14 9.07
N LEU A 120 -2.17 -2.68 10.13
CA LEU A 120 -2.09 -4.12 10.36
C LEU A 120 -3.48 -4.78 10.43
N ALA A 121 -3.52 -6.08 10.12
CA ALA A 121 -4.70 -6.90 10.35
C ALA A 121 -5.05 -7.02 11.84
N ASP A 122 -6.34 -7.28 12.13
CA ASP A 122 -6.75 -7.61 13.49
C ASP A 122 -5.95 -8.81 14.04
N PRO A 123 -5.65 -8.84 15.33
CA PRO A 123 -6.08 -7.92 16.40
C PRO A 123 -5.16 -6.71 16.62
N PHE A 124 -4.19 -6.46 15.73
CA PHE A 124 -3.24 -5.36 15.90
C PHE A 124 -3.84 -4.04 15.39
N GLU A 125 -3.87 -3.03 16.26
CA GLU A 125 -4.35 -1.69 15.95
C GLU A 125 -3.19 -0.72 15.71
N ALA A 126 -2.24 -1.08 14.84
CA ALA A 126 -1.08 -0.27 14.55
C ALA A 126 -0.99 0.07 13.06
N ALA A 127 -0.66 1.31 12.75
CA ALA A 127 -0.39 1.74 11.39
C ALA A 127 0.97 1.19 10.92
N ILE A 128 0.98 0.56 9.75
CA ILE A 128 2.21 0.23 9.01
C ILE A 128 2.77 1.53 8.43
N MET A 129 1.91 2.33 7.80
CA MET A 129 2.22 3.65 7.28
C MET A 129 1.09 4.63 7.56
N ARG A 130 1.46 5.87 7.87
CA ARG A 130 0.57 7.03 7.95
C ARG A 130 1.31 8.24 7.41
N PHE A 131 0.75 8.90 6.41
CA PHE A 131 1.29 10.14 5.86
C PHE A 131 0.20 10.89 5.10
N GLU A 132 0.44 12.17 4.87
CA GLU A 132 -0.39 13.03 4.04
C GLU A 132 0.37 13.38 2.75
N TYR A 133 -0.25 13.15 1.58
CA TYR A 133 0.24 13.69 0.31
C TYR A 133 -0.49 15.00 -0.01
N ASN A 134 0.10 15.83 -0.88
CA ASN A 134 -0.47 17.12 -1.25
C ASN A 134 -0.28 17.38 -2.75
N ASP A 135 -1.32 17.89 -3.40
CA ASP A 135 -1.35 18.25 -4.83
C ASP A 135 -0.30 19.30 -5.21
N SER A 136 0.01 20.19 -4.26
CA SER A 136 1.00 21.26 -4.47
C SER A 136 2.45 20.78 -4.54
N TRP A 137 2.73 19.51 -4.23
CA TRP A 137 4.10 19.01 -4.23
C TRP A 137 4.73 18.96 -5.61
N TYR A 138 4.00 18.43 -6.59
CA TYR A 138 4.48 18.33 -7.97
C TYR A 138 3.33 18.58 -8.94
N ARG A 139 3.43 19.64 -9.71
CA ARG A 139 2.40 20.05 -10.66
C ARG A 139 2.05 18.99 -11.70
N ASP A 140 3.03 18.18 -12.09
CA ASP A 140 2.83 17.14 -13.09
C ASP A 140 2.00 15.96 -12.55
N SER A 141 1.96 15.73 -11.24
CA SER A 141 1.11 14.74 -10.62
C SER A 141 -0.33 15.20 -10.37
N ASP A 142 -0.61 16.50 -10.55
CA ASP A 142 -1.94 17.07 -10.38
C ASP A 142 -2.68 17.15 -11.73
N GLY A 143 -3.25 16.04 -12.17
CA GLY A 143 -4.10 15.95 -13.35
C GLY A 143 -3.37 15.93 -14.71
N SER A 144 -2.05 15.90 -14.72
CA SER A 144 -1.27 15.83 -15.96
C SER A 144 -0.90 14.39 -16.36
N GLY A 145 -1.34 13.40 -15.58
CA GLY A 145 -1.18 11.98 -15.87
C GLY A 145 0.10 11.34 -15.34
N TYR A 146 0.83 12.04 -14.48
CA TYR A 146 1.98 11.49 -13.76
C TYR A 146 1.57 11.16 -12.32
N SER A 147 2.16 10.10 -11.76
CA SER A 147 1.97 9.71 -10.37
C SER A 147 2.98 10.40 -9.44
N LEU A 148 2.81 10.23 -8.13
CA LEU A 148 3.83 10.50 -7.10
C LEU A 148 4.60 9.22 -6.82
N GLU A 149 5.92 9.22 -6.98
CA GLU A 149 6.82 8.14 -6.63
C GLU A 149 7.71 8.54 -5.46
N ILE A 150 7.88 7.65 -4.46
CA ILE A 150 8.86 7.85 -3.39
C ILE A 150 10.27 7.67 -3.92
N LEU A 151 11.20 8.55 -3.55
CA LEU A 151 12.59 8.50 -4.02
C LEU A 151 13.38 7.37 -3.38
N ASP A 152 13.15 7.10 -2.10
CA ASP A 152 13.82 6.05 -1.34
C ASP A 152 12.82 5.29 -0.47
N SER A 153 12.43 4.10 -0.90
CA SER A 153 11.51 3.24 -0.16
C SER A 153 12.09 2.68 1.15
N ALA A 154 13.41 2.75 1.33
CA ALA A 154 14.09 2.37 2.57
C ALA A 154 14.23 3.52 3.59
N ALA A 155 13.84 4.74 3.21
CA ALA A 155 13.86 5.89 4.11
C ALA A 155 13.00 5.66 5.37
N PRO A 156 13.28 6.38 6.48
CA PRO A 156 12.39 6.36 7.64
C PRO A 156 10.96 6.77 7.26
N ARG A 157 9.94 6.11 7.83
CA ARG A 157 8.53 6.32 7.48
C ARG A 157 8.06 7.78 7.53
N GLY A 158 8.65 8.60 8.40
CA GLY A 158 8.38 10.04 8.47
C GLY A 158 8.75 10.82 7.20
N ALA A 159 9.61 10.26 6.34
CA ALA A 159 10.01 10.89 5.07
C ALA A 159 8.84 11.05 4.10
N TRP A 160 7.81 10.22 4.20
CA TRP A 160 6.62 10.29 3.34
C TRP A 160 5.80 11.58 3.50
N ASN A 161 5.99 12.32 4.58
CA ASN A 161 5.30 13.59 4.83
C ASN A 161 5.98 14.83 4.20
N SER A 162 7.06 14.66 3.46
CA SER A 162 7.85 15.76 2.90
C SER A 162 7.98 15.62 1.40
N ALA A 163 7.58 16.66 0.66
CA ALA A 163 7.64 16.72 -0.80
C ALA A 163 9.00 16.33 -1.37
N GLU A 164 10.08 16.74 -0.71
CA GLU A 164 11.47 16.50 -1.15
C GLU A 164 11.85 15.01 -1.27
N ASN A 165 11.08 14.12 -0.64
CA ASN A 165 11.29 12.66 -0.69
C ASN A 165 10.43 11.98 -1.78
N TRP A 166 9.64 12.75 -2.50
CA TRP A 166 8.84 12.28 -3.62
C TRP A 166 9.30 12.92 -4.94
N ARG A 167 8.80 12.41 -6.03
CA ARG A 167 8.88 13.03 -7.36
C ARG A 167 7.62 12.71 -8.16
N ALA A 168 7.37 13.47 -9.20
CA ALA A 168 6.46 13.02 -10.24
C ALA A 168 7.13 11.85 -11.00
N SER A 169 6.34 10.86 -11.42
CA SER A 169 6.83 9.77 -12.27
C SER A 169 7.45 10.32 -13.57
N THR A 170 8.33 9.53 -14.17
CA THR A 170 8.96 9.90 -15.46
C THR A 170 8.20 9.35 -16.66
N ILE A 171 7.22 8.49 -16.41
CA ILE A 171 6.37 7.85 -17.41
C ILE A 171 4.94 8.34 -17.20
N LEU A 172 4.25 8.63 -18.29
CA LEU A 172 2.84 8.97 -18.26
C LEU A 172 2.03 7.72 -17.86
N GLY A 173 1.18 7.87 -16.85
CA GLY A 173 0.43 6.74 -16.27
C GLY A 173 1.11 6.09 -15.06
N GLY A 174 2.37 6.46 -14.77
CA GLY A 174 3.15 5.90 -13.67
C GLY A 174 4.04 4.73 -14.06
#